data_a43d6d06e6215f2b425f34401f2e6a31
#
_entry.id   a43d6d06e6215f2b425f34401f2e6a31
#
_cell.length_a   1.000
_cell.length_b   1.000
_cell.length_c   1.000
_cell.angle_alpha   90.00
_cell.angle_beta   90.00
_cell.angle_gamma   90.00
#
_symmetry.space_group_name_H-M   'P 1'
#
loop_
_entity.id
_entity.type
_entity.pdbx_description
1 polymer ?
#
loop_
_entity_poly.entity_id
_entity_poly.type
_entity_poly.pdbx_seq_one_letter_code
_entity_poly.pdbx_strand_id
1 'polypeptide(L)'
;MSGFTDEFYRTRRENFGKPPSLVESGVKPPVYDTLEQPDVWFNPTEVWEIRGADLTLSPKHRAAAGARHEERGISLRFPRFIRVRDDKNAEDASGPEEVASLFDAQQSRYDGQGESATRRLAEQAALDAEADKDEGDSDEDDNGGDREAVFDGDEEER
;
A
#
# COMPACT_ATOMS: atom_id res chain seq x y z
N MET A 1 0.08 10.22 -12.99
CA MET A 1 0.37 8.99 -13.75
C MET A 1 1.71 9.13 -14.44
N SER A 2 2.50 8.08 -14.55
CA SER A 2 3.81 8.05 -15.21
C SER A 2 3.83 7.03 -16.35
N GLY A 3 4.94 6.95 -17.12
CA GLY A 3 5.11 5.97 -18.18
C GLY A 3 4.80 6.46 -19.60
N PHE A 4 4.47 7.72 -19.75
CA PHE A 4 4.23 8.33 -21.06
C PHE A 4 5.52 8.92 -21.63
N THR A 5 5.66 8.86 -22.95
CA THR A 5 6.70 9.54 -23.72
C THR A 5 6.18 10.88 -24.27
N ASP A 6 7.08 11.79 -24.64
CA ASP A 6 6.70 13.06 -25.27
C ASP A 6 5.94 12.84 -26.60
N GLU A 7 6.32 11.80 -27.34
CA GLU A 7 5.61 11.40 -28.56
C GLU A 7 4.19 10.94 -28.26
N PHE A 8 4.00 10.16 -27.18
CA PHE A 8 2.67 9.74 -26.75
C PHE A 8 1.78 10.95 -26.43
N TYR A 9 2.29 11.92 -25.65
CA TYR A 9 1.53 13.13 -25.33
C TYR A 9 1.14 13.93 -26.57
N ARG A 10 2.07 14.08 -27.53
CA ARG A 10 1.80 14.80 -28.78
C ARG A 10 0.70 14.11 -29.60
N THR A 11 0.83 12.81 -29.80
CA THR A 11 -0.14 12.02 -30.57
C THR A 11 -1.52 12.05 -29.89
N ARG A 12 -1.58 11.91 -28.58
CA ARG A 12 -2.86 11.93 -27.85
C ARG A 12 -3.51 13.31 -27.84
N ARG A 13 -2.73 14.37 -27.77
CA ARG A 13 -3.25 15.74 -27.92
C ARG A 13 -3.93 15.94 -29.28
N GLU A 14 -3.36 15.40 -30.35
CA GLU A 14 -3.95 15.47 -31.68
C GLU A 14 -5.23 14.64 -31.81
N ASN A 15 -5.24 13.44 -31.21
CA ASN A 15 -6.37 12.51 -31.29
C ASN A 15 -7.52 12.91 -30.35
N PHE A 16 -7.22 13.32 -29.13
CA PHE A 16 -8.23 13.67 -28.13
C PHE A 16 -8.67 15.12 -28.19
N GLY A 17 -7.94 15.99 -28.88
CA GLY A 17 -8.29 17.41 -29.01
C GLY A 17 -9.48 17.71 -29.92
N LYS A 18 -10.16 16.69 -30.46
CA LYS A 18 -11.28 16.83 -31.40
C LYS A 18 -12.29 15.67 -31.26
N PRO A 19 -13.53 15.85 -31.74
CA PRO A 19 -14.48 14.75 -31.82
C PRO A 19 -13.97 13.57 -32.68
N PRO A 20 -14.39 12.30 -32.37
CA PRO A 20 -15.38 11.95 -31.35
C PRO A 20 -14.82 11.84 -29.94
N SER A 21 -13.51 11.95 -29.75
CA SER A 21 -12.89 11.76 -28.42
C SER A 21 -13.19 12.92 -27.46
N LEU A 22 -13.18 14.15 -27.95
CA LEU A 22 -13.51 15.34 -27.15
C LEU A 22 -15.02 15.48 -26.94
N VAL A 23 -15.44 15.71 -25.70
CA VAL A 23 -16.82 16.06 -25.35
C VAL A 23 -17.01 17.58 -25.48
N GLU A 24 -17.54 18.04 -26.62
CA GLU A 24 -17.69 19.47 -26.92
C GLU A 24 -18.66 20.21 -25.98
N SER A 25 -19.62 19.51 -25.39
CA SER A 25 -20.59 20.11 -24.46
C SER A 25 -19.99 20.56 -23.12
N GLY A 26 -18.78 20.14 -22.78
CA GLY A 26 -18.18 20.38 -21.47
C GLY A 26 -18.90 19.70 -20.30
N VAL A 27 -19.94 18.91 -20.57
CA VAL A 27 -20.73 18.20 -19.56
C VAL A 27 -20.15 16.81 -19.32
N LYS A 28 -20.08 16.42 -18.04
CA LYS A 28 -19.61 15.08 -17.65
C LYS A 28 -20.46 13.99 -18.34
N PRO A 29 -19.86 13.07 -19.10
CA PRO A 29 -20.57 11.93 -19.63
C PRO A 29 -21.14 11.05 -18.50
N PRO A 30 -22.36 10.49 -18.67
CA PRO A 30 -23.02 9.70 -17.62
C PRO A 30 -22.28 8.40 -17.29
N VAL A 31 -21.39 7.94 -18.16
CA VAL A 31 -20.56 6.74 -17.95
C VAL A 31 -19.52 6.93 -16.84
N TYR A 32 -19.19 8.15 -16.46
CA TYR A 32 -18.21 8.42 -15.42
C TYR A 32 -18.85 8.63 -14.04
N ASP A 33 -18.48 7.79 -13.08
CA ASP A 33 -18.74 8.02 -11.65
C ASP A 33 -17.49 8.64 -11.01
N THR A 34 -17.48 9.95 -10.86
CA THR A 34 -16.36 10.70 -10.28
C THR A 34 -16.84 11.99 -9.64
N LEU A 35 -16.17 12.41 -8.58
CA LEU A 35 -16.34 13.72 -7.92
C LEU A 35 -15.37 14.78 -8.48
N GLU A 36 -14.43 14.39 -9.33
CA GLU A 36 -13.48 15.32 -9.95
C GLU A 36 -14.19 16.19 -11.00
N GLN A 37 -13.72 17.42 -11.14
CA GLN A 37 -14.20 18.38 -12.11
C GLN A 37 -13.03 18.83 -12.99
N PRO A 38 -12.72 18.09 -14.05
CA PRO A 38 -11.68 18.46 -14.98
C PRO A 38 -12.12 19.61 -15.90
N ASP A 39 -11.16 20.30 -16.50
CA ASP A 39 -11.42 21.35 -17.50
C ASP A 39 -12.03 20.76 -18.79
N VAL A 40 -11.75 19.50 -19.07
CA VAL A 40 -12.16 18.83 -20.32
C VAL A 40 -12.60 17.41 -20.04
N TRP A 41 -13.67 16.98 -20.69
CA TRP A 41 -14.15 15.60 -20.70
C TRP A 41 -13.86 14.92 -22.03
N PHE A 42 -13.51 13.65 -21.95
CA PHE A 42 -13.32 12.80 -23.12
C PHE A 42 -14.31 11.64 -23.12
N ASN A 43 -14.70 11.22 -24.31
CA ASN A 43 -15.42 9.96 -24.46
C ASN A 43 -14.44 8.79 -24.27
N PRO A 44 -14.87 7.63 -23.73
CA PRO A 44 -14.04 6.47 -23.54
C PRO A 44 -13.82 5.75 -24.87
N THR A 45 -12.77 6.16 -25.61
CA THR A 45 -12.44 5.63 -26.95
C THR A 45 -11.25 4.68 -26.93
N GLU A 46 -10.50 4.60 -25.83
CA GLU A 46 -9.33 3.73 -25.70
C GLU A 46 -9.30 3.05 -24.33
N VAL A 47 -8.78 1.85 -24.28
CA VAL A 47 -8.46 1.13 -23.06
C VAL A 47 -6.95 1.11 -22.86
N TRP A 48 -6.51 1.45 -21.66
CA TRP A 48 -5.10 1.49 -21.31
C TRP A 48 -4.79 0.45 -20.23
N GLU A 49 -3.70 -0.28 -20.43
CA GLU A 49 -3.14 -1.11 -19.39
C GLU A 49 -2.31 -0.24 -18.44
N ILE A 50 -2.68 -0.28 -17.17
CA ILE A 50 -2.03 0.51 -16.11
C ILE A 50 -1.56 -0.43 -15.01
N ARG A 51 -0.32 -0.26 -14.58
CA ARG A 51 0.21 -0.92 -13.39
C ARG A 51 0.20 0.05 -12.21
N GLY A 52 -0.27 -0.40 -11.07
CA GLY A 52 -0.13 0.30 -9.80
C GLY A 52 0.77 -0.46 -8.84
N ALA A 53 1.25 0.23 -7.84
CA ALA A 53 1.99 -0.40 -6.75
C ALA A 53 1.05 -1.02 -5.72
N ASP A 54 -0.12 -0.38 -5.51
CA ASP A 54 -1.02 -0.70 -4.43
C ASP A 54 -2.44 -0.21 -4.71
N LEU A 55 -3.44 -0.85 -4.11
CA LEU A 55 -4.84 -0.44 -4.09
C LEU A 55 -5.22 0.01 -2.68
N THR A 56 -5.84 1.18 -2.56
CA THR A 56 -6.23 1.76 -1.26
C THR A 56 -7.64 2.31 -1.30
N LEU A 57 -8.32 2.34 -0.15
CA LEU A 57 -9.59 3.04 -0.02
C LEU A 57 -9.39 4.56 -0.12
N SER A 58 -10.23 5.21 -0.90
CA SER A 58 -10.14 6.64 -1.18
C SER A 58 -11.49 7.33 -1.03
N PRO A 59 -11.55 8.50 -0.36
CA PRO A 59 -12.77 9.29 -0.30
C PRO A 59 -13.09 10.04 -1.60
N LYS A 60 -12.10 10.18 -2.51
CA LYS A 60 -12.25 10.92 -3.77
C LYS A 60 -12.56 10.04 -4.96
N HIS A 61 -11.85 8.91 -5.06
CA HIS A 61 -12.01 7.99 -6.19
C HIS A 61 -13.16 7.04 -5.92
N ARG A 62 -14.01 6.85 -6.92
CA ARG A 62 -15.26 6.11 -6.77
C ARG A 62 -15.27 4.73 -7.42
N ALA A 63 -14.13 4.26 -7.94
CA ALA A 63 -14.07 2.91 -8.48
C ALA A 63 -14.47 1.91 -7.40
N ALA A 64 -15.43 1.02 -7.71
CA ALA A 64 -16.00 0.05 -6.78
C ALA A 64 -16.53 0.67 -5.46
N ALA A 65 -17.04 1.92 -5.50
CA ALA A 65 -17.64 2.57 -4.33
C ALA A 65 -18.81 1.73 -3.79
N GLY A 66 -18.90 1.60 -2.46
CA GLY A 66 -19.89 0.75 -1.81
C GLY A 66 -19.52 -0.72 -1.73
N ALA A 67 -18.52 -1.21 -2.49
CA ALA A 67 -18.15 -2.62 -2.50
C ALA A 67 -17.37 -3.07 -1.24
N ARG A 68 -16.52 -2.21 -0.70
CA ARG A 68 -15.68 -2.51 0.48
C ARG A 68 -15.77 -1.47 1.58
N HIS A 69 -16.40 -0.35 1.32
CA HIS A 69 -16.68 0.70 2.27
C HIS A 69 -17.86 1.52 1.76
N GLU A 70 -18.79 1.91 2.62
CA GLU A 70 -20.06 2.57 2.23
C GLU A 70 -19.86 3.85 1.42
N GLU A 71 -18.90 4.70 1.80
CA GLU A 71 -18.67 6.01 1.21
C GLU A 71 -17.40 6.12 0.37
N ARG A 72 -16.53 5.11 0.39
CA ARG A 72 -15.22 5.16 -0.27
C ARG A 72 -15.15 4.20 -1.43
N GLY A 73 -14.47 4.62 -2.47
CA GLY A 73 -14.07 3.76 -3.56
C GLY A 73 -12.62 3.30 -3.42
N ILE A 74 -12.13 2.61 -4.41
CA ILE A 74 -10.76 2.07 -4.48
C ILE A 74 -9.93 2.95 -5.41
N SER A 75 -8.73 3.30 -4.99
CA SER A 75 -7.75 4.08 -5.73
C SER A 75 -6.50 3.27 -6.02
N LEU A 76 -5.95 3.42 -7.20
CA LEU A 76 -4.67 2.85 -7.60
C LEU A 76 -3.53 3.80 -7.24
N ARG A 77 -2.58 3.35 -6.43
CA ARG A 77 -1.41 4.14 -6.04
C ARG A 77 -0.27 3.98 -7.03
N PHE A 78 0.41 5.09 -7.30
CA PHE A 78 1.54 5.17 -8.23
C PHE A 78 1.23 4.56 -9.60
N PRO A 79 0.13 5.00 -10.26
CA PRO A 79 -0.26 4.45 -11.55
C PRO A 79 0.78 4.74 -12.63
N ARG A 80 1.15 3.70 -13.36
CA ARG A 80 2.06 3.76 -14.50
C ARG A 80 1.40 3.20 -15.74
N PHE A 81 1.40 3.96 -16.81
CA PHE A 81 0.98 3.51 -18.12
C PHE A 81 1.93 2.44 -18.66
N ILE A 82 1.39 1.38 -19.21
CA ILE A 82 2.13 0.28 -19.84
C ILE A 82 1.93 0.32 -21.34
N ARG A 83 0.69 0.25 -21.82
CA ARG A 83 0.35 0.26 -23.24
C ARG A 83 -1.12 0.56 -23.49
N VAL A 84 -1.45 0.89 -24.72
CA VAL A 84 -2.83 0.88 -25.22
C VAL A 84 -3.25 -0.57 -25.47
N ARG A 85 -4.49 -0.90 -25.16
CA ARG A 85 -5.11 -2.21 -25.39
C ARG A 85 -6.00 -2.13 -26.62
N ASP A 86 -5.38 -2.28 -27.80
CA ASP A 86 -6.09 -2.27 -29.10
C ASP A 86 -6.99 -3.50 -29.29
N ASP A 87 -6.83 -4.50 -28.43
CA ASP A 87 -7.61 -5.73 -28.35
C ASP A 87 -8.89 -5.60 -27.52
N LYS A 88 -9.15 -4.42 -26.90
CA LYS A 88 -10.27 -4.17 -26.00
C LYS A 88 -11.04 -2.92 -26.37
N ASN A 89 -12.38 -3.01 -26.26
CA ASN A 89 -13.26 -1.84 -26.29
C ASN A 89 -13.43 -1.25 -24.89
N ALA A 90 -14.02 -0.06 -24.78
CA ALA A 90 -14.24 0.60 -23.49
C ALA A 90 -15.06 -0.24 -22.51
N GLU A 91 -16.03 -0.99 -23.00
CA GLU A 91 -16.88 -1.88 -22.21
C GLU A 91 -16.12 -3.09 -21.62
N ASP A 92 -14.98 -3.44 -22.23
CA ASP A 92 -14.11 -4.54 -21.78
C ASP A 92 -13.08 -4.09 -20.72
N ALA A 93 -13.11 -2.84 -20.29
CA ALA A 93 -12.27 -2.34 -19.22
C ALA A 93 -12.63 -3.00 -17.88
N SER A 94 -11.66 -3.05 -16.94
CA SER A 94 -11.88 -3.64 -15.63
C SER A 94 -13.04 -2.97 -14.90
N GLY A 95 -14.06 -3.75 -14.60
CA GLY A 95 -15.25 -3.29 -13.91
C GLY A 95 -15.08 -3.19 -12.38
N PRO A 96 -16.10 -2.65 -11.68
CA PRO A 96 -16.06 -2.48 -10.21
C PRO A 96 -15.80 -3.77 -9.43
N GLU A 97 -16.37 -4.88 -9.87
CA GLU A 97 -16.22 -6.20 -9.22
C GLU A 97 -14.78 -6.73 -9.35
N GLU A 98 -14.18 -6.55 -10.53
CA GLU A 98 -12.79 -6.94 -10.77
C GLU A 98 -11.83 -6.11 -9.89
N VAL A 99 -12.03 -4.78 -9.82
CA VAL A 99 -11.24 -3.90 -8.97
C VAL A 99 -11.38 -4.27 -7.49
N ALA A 100 -12.58 -4.58 -7.02
CA ALA A 100 -12.83 -5.04 -5.66
C ALA A 100 -12.13 -6.38 -5.36
N SER A 101 -12.18 -7.31 -6.29
CA SER A 101 -11.51 -8.63 -6.18
C SER A 101 -9.98 -8.49 -6.12
N LEU A 102 -9.41 -7.57 -6.91
CA LEU A 102 -7.97 -7.28 -6.88
C LEU A 102 -7.55 -6.66 -5.53
N PHE A 103 -8.40 -5.78 -4.96
CA PHE A 103 -8.17 -5.21 -3.64
C PHE A 103 -8.18 -6.29 -2.56
N ASP A 104 -9.15 -7.21 -2.55
CA ASP A 104 -9.22 -8.32 -1.59
C ASP A 104 -8.01 -9.25 -1.69
N ALA A 105 -7.62 -9.60 -2.92
CA ALA A 105 -6.45 -10.45 -3.16
C ALA A 105 -5.14 -9.81 -2.66
N GLN A 106 -5.07 -8.48 -2.70
CA GLN A 106 -3.95 -7.73 -2.13
C GLN A 106 -3.97 -7.78 -0.60
N GLN A 107 -5.12 -7.54 0.05
CA GLN A 107 -5.26 -7.60 1.51
C GLN A 107 -4.87 -8.99 2.03
N SER A 108 -5.35 -10.05 1.42
CA SER A 108 -5.00 -11.43 1.80
C SER A 108 -3.50 -11.71 1.75
N ARG A 109 -2.76 -11.08 0.83
CA ARG A 109 -1.29 -11.20 0.79
C ARG A 109 -0.62 -10.47 1.94
N TYR A 110 -1.10 -9.28 2.32
CA TYR A 110 -0.57 -8.53 3.45
C TYR A 110 -0.83 -9.24 4.77
N ASP A 111 -2.03 -9.75 4.98
CA ASP A 111 -2.40 -10.52 6.17
C ASP A 111 -1.54 -11.78 6.30
N GLY A 112 -1.39 -12.55 5.23
CA GLY A 112 -0.53 -13.74 5.21
C GLY A 112 0.96 -13.43 5.44
N GLN A 113 1.46 -12.29 5.01
CA GLN A 113 2.84 -11.86 5.30
C GLN A 113 3.00 -11.41 6.75
N GLY A 114 2.00 -10.73 7.30
CA GLY A 114 1.97 -10.30 8.70
C GLY A 114 1.98 -11.51 9.66
N GLU A 115 1.13 -12.48 9.43
CA GLU A 115 1.09 -13.73 10.22
C GLU A 115 2.40 -14.51 10.15
N SER A 116 2.99 -14.63 8.95
CA SER A 116 4.27 -15.34 8.77
C SER A 116 5.43 -14.62 9.47
N ALA A 117 5.46 -13.30 9.47
CA ALA A 117 6.47 -12.51 10.17
C ALA A 117 6.32 -12.63 11.70
N THR A 118 5.10 -12.52 12.22
CA THR A 118 4.79 -12.68 13.65
C THR A 118 5.15 -14.08 14.14
N ARG A 119 4.86 -15.12 13.34
CA ARG A 119 5.22 -16.50 13.68
C ARG A 119 6.73 -16.70 13.75
N ARG A 120 7.49 -16.16 12.80
CA ARG A 120 8.97 -16.24 12.80
C ARG A 120 9.57 -15.53 14.01
N LEU A 121 9.06 -14.35 14.38
CA LEU A 121 9.50 -13.62 15.57
C LEU A 121 9.19 -14.39 16.86
N ALA A 122 8.02 -15.02 16.96
CA ALA A 122 7.65 -15.85 18.11
C ALA A 122 8.51 -17.12 18.21
N GLU A 123 8.83 -17.76 17.09
CA GLU A 123 9.69 -18.94 17.02
C GLU A 123 11.14 -18.59 17.40
N GLN A 124 11.66 -17.44 16.93
CA GLN A 124 12.98 -16.95 17.30
C GLN A 124 13.06 -16.61 18.80
N ALA A 125 12.06 -15.91 19.34
CA ALA A 125 12.00 -15.60 20.78
C ALA A 125 11.93 -16.86 21.67
N ALA A 126 11.27 -17.91 21.19
CA ALA A 126 11.23 -19.19 21.92
C ALA A 126 12.60 -19.88 21.94
N LEU A 127 13.34 -19.85 20.82
CA LEU A 127 14.71 -20.39 20.72
C LEU A 127 15.69 -19.62 21.61
N ASP A 128 15.58 -18.28 21.62
CA ASP A 128 16.43 -17.42 22.47
C ASP A 128 16.15 -17.66 23.97
N ALA A 129 14.89 -17.91 24.35
CA ALA A 129 14.49 -18.23 25.74
C ALA A 129 14.93 -19.64 26.19
N GLU A 130 15.13 -20.58 25.28
CA GLU A 130 15.70 -21.89 25.58
C GLU A 130 17.22 -21.84 25.74
N ALA A 131 17.91 -20.98 24.98
CA ALA A 131 19.35 -20.79 25.07
C ALA A 131 19.78 -20.19 26.43
N ASP A 132 19.01 -19.25 26.98
CA ASP A 132 19.26 -18.63 28.30
C ASP A 132 19.09 -19.60 29.50
N LYS A 133 18.46 -20.74 29.30
CA LYS A 133 18.28 -21.75 30.37
C LYS A 133 19.45 -22.70 30.56
N ASP A 134 20.34 -22.79 29.61
CA ASP A 134 21.46 -23.71 29.65
C ASP A 134 22.73 -23.10 30.28
N GLU A 135 22.75 -21.80 30.62
CA GLU A 135 23.88 -21.13 31.30
C GLU A 135 23.74 -20.95 32.82
N GLY A 136 22.75 -21.59 33.43
CA GLY A 136 22.37 -21.37 34.85
C GLY A 136 22.66 -22.49 35.82
N ASP A 137 23.62 -23.44 35.55
CA ASP A 137 23.97 -24.47 36.56
C ASP A 137 25.47 -24.80 36.50
N SER A 138 26.28 -23.92 37.07
CA SER A 138 27.61 -24.27 37.58
C SER A 138 28.13 -23.13 38.46
N ASP A 139 28.31 -23.51 39.70
CA ASP A 139 29.24 -23.07 40.71
C ASP A 139 28.61 -22.54 42.01
N GLU A 140 28.07 -23.47 42.79
CA GLU A 140 28.30 -23.45 44.25
C GLU A 140 29.66 -24.10 44.50
N ASP A 141 30.60 -23.31 45.04
CA ASP A 141 31.37 -23.75 46.21
C ASP A 141 32.45 -22.72 46.60
N ASP A 142 32.33 -22.33 47.81
CA ASP A 142 33.34 -22.32 48.87
C ASP A 142 34.15 -21.05 49.12
N ASN A 143 34.05 -20.73 50.37
CA ASN A 143 35.09 -20.32 51.31
C ASN A 143 35.10 -18.90 51.84
N GLY A 144 34.85 -18.95 53.13
CA GLY A 144 34.90 -17.98 54.18
C GLY A 144 36.14 -17.10 54.26
N GLY A 145 35.98 -16.06 54.99
CA GLY A 145 37.09 -15.22 55.43
C GLY A 145 36.64 -13.93 56.05
N ASP A 146 36.39 -14.04 57.40
CA ASP A 146 36.41 -12.91 58.31
C ASP A 146 37.46 -11.89 58.01
N ARG A 147 37.10 -10.60 58.10
CA ARG A 147 37.89 -9.58 58.81
C ARG A 147 37.10 -8.29 59.01
N GLU A 148 36.88 -8.05 60.31
CA GLU A 148 36.56 -6.77 60.93
C GLU A 148 37.53 -5.65 60.53
N ALA A 149 37.02 -4.47 60.64
CA ALA A 149 37.54 -3.29 61.33
C ALA A 149 37.32 -2.00 60.49
N VAL A 150 36.52 -1.19 61.04
CA VAL A 150 36.76 0.03 61.82
C VAL A 150 36.87 1.29 60.95
N PHE A 151 35.83 2.14 61.03
CA PHE A 151 35.75 3.45 61.67
C PHE A 151 36.41 4.63 60.95
N ASP A 152 35.67 5.72 61.01
CA ASP A 152 35.87 7.15 60.96
C ASP A 152 35.77 7.77 59.55
N GLY A 153 35.00 8.77 59.35
CA GLY A 153 34.65 9.94 60.13
C GLY A 153 34.76 11.15 59.24
N ASP A 154 33.82 12.03 59.39
CA ASP A 154 33.86 13.49 59.22
C ASP A 154 33.93 14.09 57.83
N GLU A 155 32.87 14.78 57.59
CA GLU A 155 32.60 16.22 57.62
C GLU A 155 33.04 17.05 56.39
N GLU A 156 32.04 17.76 56.01
CA GLU A 156 31.88 19.19 55.67
C GLU A 156 32.20 19.69 54.25
N GLU A 157 31.11 20.27 53.79
CA GLU A 157 30.97 21.59 53.17
C GLU A 157 31.87 21.99 51.99
N ARG A 158 31.23 22.18 50.93
CA ARG A 158 30.89 23.53 50.37
C ARG A 158 30.17 23.45 49.02
#